data_777d0a5c9d4915599ef05117535b58f0
#
_entry.id   777d0a5c9d4915599ef05117535b58f0
#
_cell.length_a   1.000
_cell.length_b   1.000
_cell.length_c   1.000
_cell.angle_alpha   90.00
_cell.angle_beta   90.00
_cell.angle_gamma   90.00
#
_symmetry.space_group_name_H-M   'P 1'
#
loop_
_entity.id
_entity.type
_entity.pdbx_description
1 polymer ?
#
loop_
_entity_poly.entity_id
_entity_poly.type
_entity_poly.pdbx_seq_one_letter_code
_entity_poly.pdbx_strand_id
1 'polypeptide(L)'
;MKTKDFDYYLPEELIAQTPLEKRDESRLMCLDKETGELSHHHFYELPDFLNPGDCLILNNSRVLPARLLGQRLPGGGACEVLLLIDRGDKTWECIVRPGKHLRKGAKMQFGNGELKAEVVDVLPDGNRMVKFDFEGIFLEVLEHLGKMPLPPYIKEELQDQERYQTVYSKVNGSAAAPMAGLHFTPELLEKIQAKGVNIGYVTLHVGLGTFRPVKEDDIEQHDMHSEYCVIPPETATLINETKARGGRVICVGTTSCRTLESWAQEDGHMEPSAGWTSIYIYPGYRFKVMDALVTNFHLPQSTLIMLVSALAGREHVLHAYEEAVKERYRFFSFGDAMFVS
;
A
#
# COMPACT_ATOMS: atom_id res chain seq x y z
N MET A 1 -16.36 -15.71 10.70
CA MET A 1 -17.01 -14.39 10.43
C MET A 1 -17.30 -14.27 8.95
N LYS A 2 -18.30 -13.49 8.59
CA LYS A 2 -18.66 -13.29 7.19
C LYS A 2 -18.07 -11.98 6.64
N THR A 3 -17.74 -11.96 5.36
CA THR A 3 -17.22 -10.76 4.69
C THR A 3 -18.18 -9.57 4.82
N LYS A 4 -19.50 -9.82 4.75
CA LYS A 4 -20.54 -8.80 4.97
C LYS A 4 -20.58 -8.21 6.39
N ASP A 5 -19.97 -8.86 7.37
CA ASP A 5 -19.89 -8.33 8.75
C ASP A 5 -18.95 -7.10 8.83
N PHE A 6 -18.20 -6.83 7.76
CA PHE A 6 -17.29 -5.68 7.60
C PHE A 6 -17.81 -4.69 6.57
N ASP A 7 -19.12 -4.73 6.30
CA ASP A 7 -19.77 -3.79 5.40
C ASP A 7 -20.18 -2.51 6.13
N TYR A 8 -20.13 -1.40 5.41
CA TYR A 8 -20.66 -0.11 5.83
C TYR A 8 -21.06 0.71 4.60
N TYR A 9 -21.97 1.64 4.77
CA TYR A 9 -22.38 2.52 3.67
C TYR A 9 -21.32 3.57 3.39
N LEU A 10 -20.77 3.58 2.17
CA LEU A 10 -19.81 4.58 1.72
C LEU A 10 -20.34 5.31 0.49
N PRO A 11 -20.68 6.60 0.61
CA PRO A 11 -21.03 7.44 -0.54
C PRO A 11 -19.85 7.60 -1.50
N GLU A 12 -20.10 7.46 -2.82
CA GLU A 12 -19.03 7.54 -3.85
C GLU A 12 -18.30 8.90 -3.82
N GLU A 13 -19.01 9.97 -3.51
CA GLU A 13 -18.43 11.32 -3.43
C GLU A 13 -17.41 11.51 -2.31
N LEU A 14 -17.34 10.62 -1.33
CA LEU A 14 -16.31 10.65 -0.27
C LEU A 14 -15.00 9.98 -0.70
N ILE A 15 -14.99 9.26 -1.81
CA ILE A 15 -13.77 8.65 -2.35
C ILE A 15 -12.92 9.74 -2.98
N ALA A 16 -11.77 10.05 -2.36
CA ALA A 16 -10.90 11.12 -2.79
C ALA A 16 -10.29 10.82 -4.17
N GLN A 17 -10.48 11.72 -5.13
CA GLN A 17 -9.94 11.60 -6.49
C GLN A 17 -8.59 12.27 -6.65
N THR A 18 -8.30 13.30 -5.83
CA THR A 18 -7.08 14.10 -5.90
C THR A 18 -6.47 14.28 -4.51
N PRO A 19 -5.13 14.37 -4.39
CA PRO A 19 -4.49 14.72 -3.13
C PRO A 19 -4.81 16.17 -2.73
N LEU A 20 -4.74 16.45 -1.43
CA LEU A 20 -4.75 17.82 -0.92
C LEU A 20 -3.49 18.57 -1.37
N GLU A 21 -3.52 19.89 -1.41
CA GLU A 21 -2.35 20.69 -1.77
C GLU A 21 -1.18 20.41 -0.81
N LYS A 22 -1.45 20.46 0.49
CA LYS A 22 -0.49 20.06 1.52
C LYS A 22 -0.87 18.68 2.08
N ARG A 23 0.11 17.79 2.13
CA ARG A 23 -0.09 16.38 2.51
C ARG A 23 -0.61 16.22 3.92
N ASP A 24 -0.07 16.98 4.86
CA ASP A 24 -0.34 16.91 6.30
C ASP A 24 -1.56 17.71 6.76
N GLU A 25 -2.23 18.44 5.86
CA GLU A 25 -3.54 19.07 6.12
C GLU A 25 -4.72 18.08 6.03
N SER A 26 -4.50 16.83 5.68
CA SER A 26 -5.54 15.79 5.79
C SER A 26 -6.05 15.67 7.23
N ARG A 27 -7.30 15.27 7.38
CA ARG A 27 -7.87 15.00 8.71
C ARG A 27 -7.27 13.73 9.29
N LEU A 28 -7.20 13.68 10.61
CA LEU A 28 -6.76 12.53 11.39
C LEU A 28 -7.84 12.18 12.39
N MET A 29 -8.44 11.01 12.27
CA MET A 29 -9.31 10.44 13.30
C MET A 29 -8.47 9.57 14.23
N CYS A 30 -8.42 9.92 15.51
CA CYS A 30 -7.81 9.07 16.51
C CYS A 30 -8.88 8.14 17.11
N LEU A 31 -8.58 6.84 17.14
CA LEU A 31 -9.40 5.80 17.73
C LEU A 31 -8.63 5.13 18.86
N ASP A 32 -9.14 5.27 20.08
CA ASP A 32 -8.68 4.46 21.21
C ASP A 32 -9.19 3.02 21.02
N LYS A 33 -8.26 2.09 20.86
CA LYS A 33 -8.59 0.69 20.55
C LYS A 33 -9.26 -0.07 21.68
N GLU A 34 -9.05 0.38 22.93
CA GLU A 34 -9.60 -0.27 24.12
C GLU A 34 -11.01 0.24 24.43
N THR A 35 -11.24 1.55 24.29
CA THR A 35 -12.52 2.18 24.66
C THR A 35 -13.44 2.44 23.49
N GLY A 36 -12.91 2.54 22.27
CA GLY A 36 -13.63 2.95 21.08
C GLY A 36 -13.87 4.47 21.00
N GLU A 37 -13.28 5.27 21.91
CA GLU A 37 -13.37 6.73 21.86
C GLU A 37 -12.75 7.29 20.58
N LEU A 38 -13.43 8.29 20.02
CA LEU A 38 -13.00 8.98 18.79
C LEU A 38 -12.65 10.42 19.08
N SER A 39 -11.61 10.92 18.46
CA SER A 39 -11.29 12.35 18.40
C SER A 39 -10.84 12.76 17.01
N HIS A 40 -11.07 14.04 16.66
CA HIS A 40 -10.88 14.55 15.30
C HIS A 40 -9.81 15.63 15.30
N HIS A 41 -8.81 15.45 14.44
CA HIS A 41 -7.60 16.27 14.34
C HIS A 41 -7.20 16.46 12.87
N HIS A 42 -6.05 17.09 12.66
CA HIS A 42 -5.35 17.11 11.36
C HIS A 42 -4.06 16.30 11.46
N PHE A 43 -3.56 15.83 10.33
CA PHE A 43 -2.41 14.94 10.32
C PHE A 43 -1.13 15.60 10.86
N TYR A 44 -0.97 16.91 10.68
CA TYR A 44 0.15 17.67 11.26
C TYR A 44 0.18 17.66 12.80
N GLU A 45 -0.92 17.27 13.46
CA GLU A 45 -1.03 17.10 14.91
C GLU A 45 -0.58 15.70 15.38
N LEU A 46 -0.28 14.76 14.47
CA LEU A 46 0.15 13.40 14.83
C LEU A 46 1.27 13.37 15.88
N PRO A 47 2.27 14.27 15.87
CA PRO A 47 3.30 14.29 16.91
C PRO A 47 2.76 14.41 18.34
N ASP A 48 1.58 15.00 18.53
CA ASP A 48 1.01 15.19 19.88
C ASP A 48 0.54 13.87 20.50
N PHE A 49 0.31 12.84 19.68
CA PHE A 49 -0.10 11.49 20.08
C PHE A 49 1.08 10.52 20.21
N LEU A 50 2.30 10.96 19.91
CA LEU A 50 3.52 10.16 19.98
C LEU A 50 4.32 10.53 21.23
N ASN A 51 5.00 9.54 21.83
CA ASN A 51 5.81 9.73 23.00
C ASN A 51 7.30 9.61 22.66
N PRO A 52 8.19 10.36 23.35
CA PRO A 52 9.62 10.10 23.28
C PRO A 52 9.92 8.63 23.55
N GLY A 53 10.75 8.00 22.72
CA GLY A 53 11.06 6.58 22.81
C GLY A 53 10.17 5.65 22.00
N ASP A 54 9.06 6.14 21.44
CA ASP A 54 8.30 5.40 20.41
C ASP A 54 9.14 5.25 19.13
N CYS A 55 8.80 4.29 18.28
CA CYS A 55 9.32 4.24 16.92
C CYS A 55 8.18 4.14 15.89
N LEU A 56 8.32 4.91 14.80
CA LEU A 56 7.50 4.82 13.60
C LEU A 56 8.18 3.92 12.58
N ILE A 57 7.45 2.95 12.04
CA ILE A 57 7.93 2.06 10.99
C ILE A 57 7.22 2.40 9.68
N LEU A 58 8.00 2.85 8.71
CA LEU A 58 7.56 3.37 7.43
C LEU A 58 7.94 2.41 6.30
N ASN A 59 7.05 2.24 5.32
CA ASN A 59 7.37 1.48 4.11
C ASN A 59 8.00 2.41 3.06
N ASN A 60 9.27 2.21 2.72
CA ASN A 60 10.04 3.04 1.81
C ASN A 60 9.98 2.57 0.34
N SER A 61 9.06 1.68 -0.01
CA SER A 61 8.91 1.27 -1.40
C SER A 61 8.49 2.45 -2.29
N ARG A 62 9.01 2.45 -3.53
CA ARG A 62 8.71 3.45 -4.54
C ARG A 62 7.91 2.82 -5.67
N VAL A 63 6.84 3.47 -6.07
CA VAL A 63 5.98 3.01 -7.16
C VAL A 63 6.71 3.18 -8.48
N LEU A 64 6.71 2.13 -9.30
CA LEU A 64 7.17 2.20 -10.67
C LEU A 64 6.10 2.84 -11.56
N PRO A 65 6.47 3.65 -12.59
CA PRO A 65 5.56 4.06 -13.64
C PRO A 65 5.25 2.86 -14.54
N ALA A 66 4.59 1.87 -13.96
CA ALA A 66 4.45 0.51 -14.47
C ALA A 66 3.35 0.35 -15.52
N ARG A 67 2.58 1.41 -15.82
CA ARG A 67 1.50 1.40 -16.80
C ARG A 67 1.98 1.92 -18.15
N LEU A 68 2.13 1.02 -19.11
CA LEU A 68 2.60 1.31 -20.46
C LEU A 68 1.42 1.34 -21.43
N LEU A 69 1.29 2.44 -22.18
CA LEU A 69 0.32 2.61 -23.24
C LEU A 69 1.02 2.52 -24.59
N GLY A 70 0.57 1.63 -25.45
CA GLY A 70 1.25 1.37 -26.72
C GLY A 70 0.31 0.87 -27.81
N GLN A 71 0.91 0.29 -28.83
CA GLN A 71 0.22 -0.23 -30.03
C GLN A 71 0.63 -1.67 -30.30
N ARG A 72 -0.33 -2.47 -30.74
CA ARG A 72 -0.11 -3.85 -31.20
C ARG A 72 0.52 -3.86 -32.59
N LEU A 73 1.40 -4.80 -32.83
CA LEU A 73 2.04 -5.03 -34.14
C LEU A 73 1.61 -6.38 -34.73
N PRO A 74 1.38 -6.46 -36.08
CA PRO A 74 1.08 -5.35 -36.98
C PRO A 74 -0.34 -4.82 -36.74
N GLY A 75 -0.67 -3.64 -37.24
CA GLY A 75 -2.04 -3.14 -37.28
C GLY A 75 -2.37 -1.96 -36.37
N GLY A 76 -1.47 -1.56 -35.44
CA GLY A 76 -1.57 -0.28 -34.70
C GLY A 76 -2.71 -0.17 -33.69
N GLY A 77 -3.40 -1.25 -33.35
CA GLY A 77 -4.47 -1.21 -32.35
C GLY A 77 -3.93 -0.91 -30.95
N ALA A 78 -4.56 0.01 -30.22
CA ALA A 78 -4.15 0.39 -28.87
C ALA A 78 -4.03 -0.82 -27.93
N CYS A 79 -3.03 -0.77 -27.06
CA CYS A 79 -2.85 -1.73 -25.98
C CYS A 79 -2.30 -1.06 -24.73
N GLU A 80 -2.55 -1.72 -23.61
CA GLU A 80 -2.03 -1.36 -22.30
C GLU A 80 -1.34 -2.57 -21.68
N VAL A 81 -0.17 -2.35 -21.11
CA VAL A 81 0.58 -3.34 -20.33
C VAL A 81 0.88 -2.75 -18.98
N LEU A 82 0.49 -3.47 -17.93
CA LEU A 82 0.75 -3.09 -16.55
C LEU A 82 1.70 -4.11 -15.95
N LEU A 83 2.90 -3.66 -15.62
CA LEU A 83 3.96 -4.46 -15.01
C LEU A 83 3.57 -4.86 -13.59
N LEU A 84 3.76 -6.13 -13.23
CA LEU A 84 3.48 -6.65 -11.90
C LEU A 84 4.74 -7.15 -11.19
N ILE A 85 5.41 -8.15 -11.77
CA ILE A 85 6.53 -8.85 -11.15
C ILE A 85 7.64 -8.99 -12.18
N ASP A 86 8.84 -8.54 -11.81
CA ASP A 86 10.04 -8.80 -12.57
C ASP A 86 10.43 -10.28 -12.42
N ARG A 87 10.51 -10.99 -13.54
CA ARG A 87 10.90 -12.41 -13.61
C ARG A 87 12.34 -12.60 -14.08
N GLY A 88 13.07 -11.51 -14.26
CA GLY A 88 14.42 -11.51 -14.81
C GLY A 88 14.48 -11.66 -16.33
N ASP A 89 15.67 -11.59 -16.91
CA ASP A 89 15.91 -11.70 -18.36
C ASP A 89 14.98 -10.82 -19.22
N LYS A 90 14.78 -9.57 -18.79
CA LYS A 90 13.86 -8.60 -19.43
C LYS A 90 12.41 -9.09 -19.55
N THR A 91 11.99 -10.03 -18.69
CA THR A 91 10.66 -10.64 -18.72
C THR A 91 9.89 -10.28 -17.48
N TRP A 92 8.66 -9.82 -17.68
CA TRP A 92 7.76 -9.40 -16.61
C TRP A 92 6.43 -10.16 -16.67
N GLU A 93 5.89 -10.47 -15.51
CA GLU A 93 4.49 -10.80 -15.38
C GLU A 93 3.66 -9.52 -15.45
N CYS A 94 2.63 -9.50 -16.30
CA CYS A 94 1.88 -8.30 -16.63
C CYS A 94 0.37 -8.57 -16.73
N ILE A 95 -0.43 -7.57 -16.37
CA ILE A 95 -1.82 -7.47 -16.84
C ILE A 95 -1.79 -6.74 -18.17
N VAL A 96 -2.60 -7.21 -19.15
CA VAL A 96 -2.67 -6.58 -20.47
C VAL A 96 -4.11 -6.32 -20.91
N ARG A 97 -4.30 -5.26 -21.68
CA ARG A 97 -5.57 -4.90 -22.30
C ARG A 97 -5.37 -4.52 -23.77
N PRO A 98 -6.23 -5.00 -24.68
CA PRO A 98 -7.29 -6.01 -24.51
C PRO A 98 -6.71 -7.44 -24.52
N GLY A 99 -6.99 -8.25 -23.48
CA GLY A 99 -6.41 -9.58 -23.29
C GLY A 99 -6.70 -10.56 -24.44
N LYS A 100 -7.85 -10.43 -25.10
CA LYS A 100 -8.24 -11.30 -26.24
C LYS A 100 -7.32 -11.18 -27.46
N HIS A 101 -6.63 -10.04 -27.61
CA HIS A 101 -5.73 -9.77 -28.73
C HIS A 101 -4.26 -9.91 -28.37
N LEU A 102 -3.94 -9.97 -27.07
CA LEU A 102 -2.58 -10.12 -26.57
C LEU A 102 -2.36 -11.56 -26.08
N ARG A 103 -2.33 -12.48 -27.06
CA ARG A 103 -2.05 -13.90 -26.88
C ARG A 103 -0.56 -14.16 -27.04
N LYS A 104 -0.13 -15.36 -26.73
CA LYS A 104 1.27 -15.81 -26.95
C LYS A 104 1.72 -15.50 -28.38
N GLY A 105 2.88 -14.86 -28.52
CA GLY A 105 3.46 -14.37 -29.79
C GLY A 105 2.96 -12.99 -30.23
N ALA A 106 2.03 -12.36 -29.52
CA ALA A 106 1.60 -10.99 -29.83
C ALA A 106 2.71 -9.99 -29.55
N LYS A 107 2.95 -9.09 -30.50
CA LYS A 107 3.99 -8.04 -30.41
C LYS A 107 3.37 -6.66 -30.19
N MET A 108 4.10 -5.83 -29.47
CA MET A 108 3.68 -4.48 -29.10
C MET A 108 4.86 -3.52 -29.20
N GLN A 109 4.56 -2.23 -29.36
CA GLN A 109 5.54 -1.15 -29.25
C GLN A 109 4.97 0.01 -28.43
N PHE A 110 5.86 0.73 -27.76
CA PHE A 110 5.57 1.88 -26.90
C PHE A 110 6.46 3.04 -27.31
N GLY A 111 5.97 4.27 -27.09
CA GLY A 111 6.62 5.47 -27.61
C GLY A 111 6.74 5.41 -29.13
N ASN A 112 7.84 5.90 -29.67
CA ASN A 112 8.17 5.86 -31.08
C ASN A 112 8.91 4.56 -31.49
N GLY A 113 8.68 3.46 -30.76
CA GLY A 113 9.38 2.19 -30.94
C GLY A 113 10.63 2.03 -30.06
N GLU A 114 10.82 2.91 -29.10
CA GLU A 114 11.89 2.88 -28.10
C GLU A 114 11.83 1.63 -27.21
N LEU A 115 10.61 1.17 -26.94
CA LEU A 115 10.34 -0.05 -26.20
C LEU A 115 9.46 -0.96 -27.04
N LYS A 116 9.92 -2.20 -27.24
CA LYS A 116 9.14 -3.26 -27.88
C LYS A 116 8.89 -4.38 -26.88
N ALA A 117 7.84 -5.15 -27.11
CA ALA A 117 7.52 -6.27 -26.26
C ALA A 117 6.82 -7.40 -27.01
N GLU A 118 6.95 -8.62 -26.49
CA GLU A 118 6.29 -9.81 -26.99
C GLU A 118 5.68 -10.59 -25.82
N VAL A 119 4.45 -11.05 -25.99
CA VAL A 119 3.83 -11.99 -25.06
C VAL A 119 4.45 -13.36 -25.26
N VAL A 120 5.25 -13.82 -24.32
CA VAL A 120 5.94 -15.11 -24.40
C VAL A 120 5.13 -16.25 -23.79
N ASP A 121 4.21 -15.93 -22.85
CA ASP A 121 3.28 -16.91 -22.30
C ASP A 121 2.01 -16.28 -21.72
N VAL A 122 0.99 -17.12 -21.45
CA VAL A 122 -0.28 -16.76 -20.81
C VAL A 122 -0.44 -17.61 -19.56
N LEU A 123 -0.55 -16.95 -18.41
CA LEU A 123 -0.67 -17.64 -17.13
C LEU A 123 -2.11 -18.06 -16.82
N PRO A 124 -2.33 -19.05 -15.92
CA PRO A 124 -3.66 -19.56 -15.59
C PRO A 124 -4.63 -18.52 -15.03
N ASP A 125 -4.12 -17.52 -14.33
CA ASP A 125 -4.88 -16.39 -13.76
C ASP A 125 -5.24 -15.30 -14.78
N GLY A 126 -4.79 -15.48 -16.03
CA GLY A 126 -5.02 -14.55 -17.13
C GLY A 126 -3.93 -13.49 -17.30
N ASN A 127 -2.95 -13.42 -16.42
CA ASN A 127 -1.76 -12.59 -16.60
C ASN A 127 -0.92 -13.04 -17.81
N ARG A 128 0.00 -12.21 -18.25
CA ARG A 128 0.91 -12.48 -19.38
C ARG A 128 2.35 -12.44 -18.91
N MET A 129 3.14 -13.36 -19.41
CA MET A 129 4.59 -13.22 -19.41
C MET A 129 4.98 -12.41 -20.64
N VAL A 130 5.55 -11.23 -20.43
CA VAL A 130 5.92 -10.28 -21.49
C VAL A 130 7.42 -10.07 -21.46
N LYS A 131 8.07 -10.34 -22.56
CA LYS A 131 9.50 -10.06 -22.74
C LYS A 131 9.66 -8.72 -23.44
N PHE A 132 10.48 -7.85 -22.85
CA PHE A 132 10.75 -6.51 -23.35
C PHE A 132 12.07 -6.45 -24.10
N ASP A 133 12.11 -5.64 -25.16
CA ASP A 133 13.28 -5.34 -25.95
C ASP A 133 13.51 -3.82 -25.92
N PHE A 134 14.64 -3.41 -25.35
CA PHE A 134 15.03 -2.02 -25.13
C PHE A 134 16.54 -1.90 -25.01
N GLU A 135 17.05 -0.71 -25.27
CA GLU A 135 18.44 -0.33 -25.04
C GLU A 135 18.56 0.46 -23.72
N GLY A 136 19.71 0.32 -23.03
CA GLY A 136 20.00 1.06 -21.80
C GLY A 136 19.35 0.47 -20.55
N ILE A 137 18.94 1.34 -19.63
CA ILE A 137 18.39 0.99 -18.33
C ILE A 137 16.86 0.99 -18.40
N PHE A 138 16.23 -0.13 -18.06
CA PHE A 138 14.77 -0.28 -18.18
C PHE A 138 13.99 0.76 -17.33
N LEU A 139 14.49 1.10 -16.15
CA LEU A 139 13.86 2.10 -15.30
C LEU A 139 13.79 3.47 -15.97
N GLU A 140 14.85 3.90 -16.66
CA GLU A 140 14.86 5.17 -17.41
C GLU A 140 13.84 5.15 -18.57
N VAL A 141 13.71 4.01 -19.24
CA VAL A 141 12.68 3.81 -20.28
C VAL A 141 11.28 3.89 -19.68
N LEU A 142 11.07 3.30 -18.49
CA LEU A 142 9.78 3.37 -17.78
C LEU A 142 9.47 4.79 -17.32
N GLU A 143 10.43 5.54 -16.81
CA GLU A 143 10.25 6.93 -16.39
C GLU A 143 9.85 7.83 -17.57
N HIS A 144 10.33 7.52 -18.77
CA HIS A 144 9.98 8.27 -19.99
C HIS A 144 8.62 7.87 -20.56
N LEU A 145 8.30 6.59 -20.63
CA LEU A 145 7.13 6.05 -21.35
C LEU A 145 5.99 5.64 -20.44
N GLY A 146 6.28 5.32 -19.19
CA GLY A 146 5.32 4.78 -18.22
C GLY A 146 4.45 5.84 -17.57
N LYS A 147 3.27 5.41 -17.16
CA LYS A 147 2.37 6.20 -16.32
C LYS A 147 2.23 5.54 -14.94
N MET A 148 1.93 6.36 -13.95
CA MET A 148 1.67 5.89 -12.59
C MET A 148 0.44 4.98 -12.58
N PRO A 149 0.53 3.76 -12.02
CA PRO A 149 -0.59 2.81 -11.96
C PRO A 149 -1.54 3.18 -10.80
N LEU A 150 -2.36 4.19 -10.99
CA LEU A 150 -3.35 4.59 -10.00
C LEU A 150 -4.39 3.49 -9.78
N PRO A 151 -4.92 3.34 -8.56
CA PRO A 151 -6.03 2.42 -8.29
C PRO A 151 -7.26 2.68 -9.16
N PRO A 152 -8.07 1.65 -9.46
CA PRO A 152 -9.18 1.76 -10.42
C PRO A 152 -10.31 2.71 -9.99
N TYR A 153 -10.39 3.06 -8.72
CA TYR A 153 -11.38 4.02 -8.21
C TYR A 153 -10.95 5.48 -8.37
N ILE A 154 -9.68 5.76 -8.71
CA ILE A 154 -9.20 7.09 -9.08
C ILE A 154 -9.41 7.24 -10.58
N LYS A 155 -10.33 8.13 -10.96
CA LYS A 155 -10.70 8.41 -12.36
C LYS A 155 -10.01 9.65 -12.89
N GLU A 156 -9.58 10.54 -11.98
CA GLU A 156 -8.88 11.78 -12.31
C GLU A 156 -7.42 11.53 -12.68
N GLU A 157 -6.92 12.25 -13.68
CA GLU A 157 -5.51 12.17 -14.07
C GLU A 157 -4.65 12.98 -13.07
N LEU A 158 -3.62 12.33 -12.55
CA LEU A 158 -2.70 12.97 -11.61
C LEU A 158 -1.74 13.90 -12.36
N GLN A 159 -1.80 15.19 -12.07
CA GLN A 159 -0.98 16.22 -12.71
C GLN A 159 0.51 16.08 -12.34
N ASP A 160 0.78 15.76 -11.09
CA ASP A 160 2.12 15.51 -10.56
C ASP A 160 2.21 14.07 -10.04
N GLN A 161 2.96 13.22 -10.74
CA GLN A 161 3.12 11.80 -10.40
C GLN A 161 3.81 11.59 -9.05
N GLU A 162 4.68 12.53 -8.60
CA GLU A 162 5.33 12.46 -7.29
C GLU A 162 4.32 12.59 -6.13
N ARG A 163 3.10 13.07 -6.38
CA ARG A 163 2.04 13.07 -5.37
C ARG A 163 1.56 11.67 -4.99
N TYR A 164 1.81 10.65 -5.83
CA TYR A 164 1.56 9.25 -5.53
C TYR A 164 2.83 8.50 -5.05
N GLN A 165 3.78 9.24 -4.50
CA GLN A 165 4.98 8.73 -3.82
C GLN A 165 5.06 9.31 -2.41
N THR A 166 5.58 8.52 -1.47
CA THR A 166 5.93 9.06 -0.14
C THR A 166 7.19 9.91 -0.26
N VAL A 167 7.34 10.91 0.60
CA VAL A 167 8.53 11.80 0.61
C VAL A 167 9.82 11.06 0.98
N TYR A 168 9.72 9.83 1.48
CA TYR A 168 10.83 8.96 1.85
C TYR A 168 10.93 7.71 0.97
N SER A 169 10.20 7.64 -0.14
CA SER A 169 10.26 6.52 -1.09
C SER A 169 11.65 6.35 -1.67
N LYS A 170 12.19 5.13 -1.66
CA LYS A 170 13.58 4.86 -2.04
C LYS A 170 13.75 3.60 -2.89
N VAL A 171 13.06 2.51 -2.54
CA VAL A 171 13.28 1.20 -3.16
C VAL A 171 12.23 0.95 -4.23
N ASN A 172 12.65 1.01 -5.50
CA ASN A 172 11.78 0.78 -6.65
C ASN A 172 11.24 -0.67 -6.67
N GLY A 173 9.99 -0.85 -7.11
CA GLY A 173 9.40 -2.18 -7.30
C GLY A 173 7.92 -2.29 -6.95
N SER A 174 7.32 -1.27 -6.35
CA SER A 174 5.91 -1.29 -5.96
C SER A 174 4.98 -0.96 -7.12
N ALA A 175 3.83 -1.65 -7.19
CA ALA A 175 2.75 -1.32 -8.12
C ALA A 175 1.74 -0.31 -7.53
N ALA A 176 1.81 -0.05 -6.22
CA ALA A 176 0.98 0.96 -5.54
C ALA A 176 1.75 1.61 -4.39
N ALA A 177 1.37 2.86 -4.05
CA ALA A 177 1.97 3.57 -2.94
C ALA A 177 1.53 3.01 -1.57
N PRO A 178 2.41 3.05 -0.54
CA PRO A 178 2.00 2.84 0.85
C PRO A 178 1.23 4.09 1.33
N MET A 179 -0.08 4.07 1.14
CA MET A 179 -0.95 5.24 1.15
C MET A 179 -0.91 6.06 2.44
N ALA A 180 -0.83 5.40 3.60
CA ALA A 180 -0.73 6.09 4.90
C ALA A 180 0.54 6.95 5.01
N GLY A 181 1.58 6.62 4.24
CA GLY A 181 2.80 7.40 4.15
C GLY A 181 2.67 8.68 3.31
N LEU A 182 1.62 8.80 2.49
CA LEU A 182 1.41 9.97 1.64
C LEU A 182 1.07 11.25 2.42
N HIS A 183 0.64 11.12 3.66
CA HIS A 183 0.32 12.25 4.55
C HIS A 183 1.57 12.96 5.11
N PHE A 184 2.71 12.27 5.14
CA PHE A 184 3.94 12.83 5.73
C PHE A 184 4.59 13.86 4.81
N THR A 185 5.12 14.91 5.44
CA THR A 185 6.05 15.88 4.85
C THR A 185 7.43 15.70 5.48
N PRO A 186 8.51 16.16 4.84
CA PRO A 186 9.84 16.15 5.46
C PRO A 186 9.84 16.89 6.81
N GLU A 187 9.19 18.04 6.89
CA GLU A 187 9.10 18.90 8.08
C GLU A 187 8.37 18.17 9.23
N LEU A 188 7.31 17.43 8.92
CA LEU A 188 6.58 16.64 9.92
C LEU A 188 7.44 15.50 10.47
N LEU A 189 8.21 14.81 9.61
CA LEU A 189 9.15 13.78 10.04
C LEU A 189 10.26 14.35 10.92
N GLU A 190 10.81 15.51 10.59
CA GLU A 190 11.79 16.22 11.42
C GLU A 190 11.21 16.59 12.79
N LYS A 191 9.98 17.12 12.83
CA LYS A 191 9.27 17.43 14.07
C LYS A 191 9.07 16.20 14.95
N ILE A 192 8.72 15.07 14.37
CA ILE A 192 8.55 13.78 15.05
C ILE A 192 9.90 13.32 15.66
N GLN A 193 10.97 13.36 14.87
CA GLN A 193 12.31 12.98 15.36
C GLN A 193 12.82 13.93 16.46
N ALA A 194 12.58 15.23 16.33
CA ALA A 194 12.94 16.22 17.34
C ALA A 194 12.22 15.99 18.68
N LYS A 195 11.05 15.35 18.67
CA LYS A 195 10.32 14.94 19.87
C LYS A 195 10.94 13.70 20.56
N GLY A 196 11.94 13.06 19.95
CA GLY A 196 12.56 11.83 20.46
C GLY A 196 11.87 10.55 20.02
N VAL A 197 11.07 10.61 18.95
CA VAL A 197 10.49 9.44 18.29
C VAL A 197 11.44 8.96 17.21
N ASN A 198 11.78 7.67 17.23
CA ASN A 198 12.68 7.09 16.24
C ASN A 198 11.91 6.70 14.98
N ILE A 199 12.61 6.70 13.84
CA ILE A 199 12.06 6.29 12.56
C ILE A 199 12.84 5.11 11.99
N GLY A 200 12.15 4.02 11.69
CA GLY A 200 12.68 2.86 10.99
C GLY A 200 11.98 2.64 9.66
N TYR A 201 12.66 2.00 8.73
CA TYR A 201 12.14 1.72 7.41
C TYR A 201 12.10 0.21 7.15
N VAL A 202 11.02 -0.21 6.52
CA VAL A 202 10.88 -1.53 5.89
C VAL A 202 10.58 -1.33 4.42
N THR A 203 10.71 -2.38 3.63
CA THR A 203 10.27 -2.38 2.24
C THR A 203 9.21 -3.45 2.07
N LEU A 204 8.05 -3.11 1.55
CA LEU A 204 7.09 -4.07 1.02
C LEU A 204 6.62 -3.55 -0.34
N HIS A 205 6.84 -4.34 -1.37
CA HIS A 205 6.37 -4.01 -2.71
C HIS A 205 4.89 -4.34 -2.85
N VAL A 206 4.07 -3.30 -2.80
CA VAL A 206 2.60 -3.44 -2.85
C VAL A 206 2.19 -3.94 -4.23
N GLY A 207 1.49 -5.06 -4.25
CA GLY A 207 0.90 -5.62 -5.46
C GLY A 207 -0.51 -5.09 -5.72
N LEU A 208 -1.00 -5.23 -6.95
CA LEU A 208 -2.38 -4.85 -7.31
C LEU A 208 -3.45 -5.72 -6.64
N GLY A 209 -3.07 -6.84 -6.05
CA GLY A 209 -3.95 -7.68 -5.27
C GLY A 209 -4.66 -6.95 -4.13
N THR A 210 -3.99 -5.93 -3.57
CA THR A 210 -4.54 -5.06 -2.51
C THR A 210 -5.86 -4.37 -2.88
N PHE A 211 -6.11 -4.17 -4.18
CA PHE A 211 -7.35 -3.54 -4.67
C PHE A 211 -8.42 -4.55 -5.11
N ARG A 212 -8.15 -5.85 -4.99
CA ARG A 212 -9.14 -6.87 -5.33
C ARG A 212 -10.13 -7.03 -4.17
N PRO A 213 -11.44 -7.03 -4.45
CA PRO A 213 -12.42 -7.30 -3.40
C PRO A 213 -12.32 -8.75 -2.94
N VAL A 214 -12.62 -8.99 -1.67
CA VAL A 214 -12.81 -10.34 -1.13
C VAL A 214 -14.06 -10.93 -1.79
N LYS A 215 -13.95 -12.14 -2.31
CA LYS A 215 -15.03 -12.82 -3.04
C LYS A 215 -15.72 -13.89 -2.19
N GLU A 216 -15.02 -14.37 -1.21
CA GLU A 216 -15.46 -15.45 -0.31
C GLU A 216 -16.44 -14.88 0.71
N ASP A 217 -17.52 -15.63 1.00
CA ASP A 217 -18.48 -15.27 2.04
C ASP A 217 -17.90 -15.40 3.44
N ASP A 218 -17.06 -16.40 3.67
CA ASP A 218 -16.31 -16.61 4.90
C ASP A 218 -14.92 -16.02 4.79
N ILE A 219 -14.58 -15.07 5.68
CA ILE A 219 -13.28 -14.40 5.66
C ILE A 219 -12.10 -15.37 5.77
N GLU A 220 -12.27 -16.47 6.52
CA GLU A 220 -11.22 -17.49 6.75
C GLU A 220 -10.86 -18.29 5.49
N GLN A 221 -11.71 -18.25 4.45
CA GLN A 221 -11.48 -18.94 3.17
C GLN A 221 -10.75 -18.06 2.15
N HIS A 222 -10.51 -16.80 2.49
CA HIS A 222 -9.82 -15.90 1.57
C HIS A 222 -8.33 -16.25 1.44
N ASP A 223 -7.89 -16.44 0.20
CA ASP A 223 -6.49 -16.67 -0.15
C ASP A 223 -5.78 -15.32 -0.38
N MET A 224 -4.98 -14.91 0.60
CA MET A 224 -4.28 -13.63 0.56
C MET A 224 -3.13 -13.67 -0.44
N HIS A 225 -3.06 -12.69 -1.31
CA HIS A 225 -1.98 -12.53 -2.28
C HIS A 225 -0.62 -12.34 -1.60
N SER A 226 0.43 -12.81 -2.27
CA SER A 226 1.81 -12.68 -1.79
C SER A 226 2.45 -11.37 -2.23
N GLU A 227 3.21 -10.75 -1.33
CA GLU A 227 4.01 -9.55 -1.58
C GLU A 227 5.41 -9.74 -1.00
N TYR A 228 6.42 -9.20 -1.69
CA TYR A 228 7.81 -9.30 -1.24
C TYR A 228 8.13 -8.19 -0.25
N CYS A 229 8.72 -8.56 0.88
CA CYS A 229 9.08 -7.58 1.92
C CYS A 229 10.48 -7.82 2.49
N VAL A 230 11.03 -6.75 3.07
CA VAL A 230 12.36 -6.72 3.67
C VAL A 230 12.32 -5.94 4.98
N ILE A 231 12.93 -6.51 6.02
CA ILE A 231 13.22 -5.86 7.30
C ILE A 231 14.74 -5.71 7.40
N PRO A 232 15.29 -4.49 7.27
CA PRO A 232 16.74 -4.28 7.39
C PRO A 232 17.24 -4.51 8.82
N PRO A 233 18.55 -4.81 9.01
CA PRO A 233 19.15 -5.03 10.33
C PRO A 233 18.95 -3.86 11.30
N GLU A 234 19.11 -2.63 10.83
CA GLU A 234 18.94 -1.41 11.63
C GLU A 234 17.50 -1.25 12.13
N THR A 235 16.50 -1.63 11.31
CA THR A 235 15.09 -1.57 11.71
C THR A 235 14.73 -2.66 12.71
N ALA A 236 15.24 -3.88 12.54
CA ALA A 236 15.04 -4.96 13.49
C ALA A 236 15.65 -4.59 14.87
N THR A 237 16.88 -4.07 14.89
CA THR A 237 17.52 -3.57 16.10
C THR A 237 16.71 -2.47 16.77
N LEU A 238 16.26 -1.46 16.00
CA LEU A 238 15.47 -0.34 16.52
C LEU A 238 14.17 -0.83 17.19
N ILE A 239 13.48 -1.78 16.58
CA ILE A 239 12.22 -2.35 17.12
C ILE A 239 12.51 -3.05 18.46
N ASN A 240 13.53 -3.92 18.51
CA ASN A 240 13.89 -4.64 19.72
C ASN A 240 14.29 -3.69 20.86
N GLU A 241 15.08 -2.66 20.57
CA GLU A 241 15.48 -1.66 21.55
C GLU A 241 14.29 -0.80 22.02
N THR A 242 13.36 -0.47 21.12
CA THR A 242 12.13 0.26 21.48
C THR A 242 11.28 -0.56 22.45
N LYS A 243 11.05 -1.83 22.15
CA LYS A 243 10.31 -2.74 23.03
C LYS A 243 10.99 -2.93 24.38
N ALA A 244 12.33 -3.12 24.39
CA ALA A 244 13.11 -3.29 25.62
C ALA A 244 13.03 -2.07 26.55
N ARG A 245 12.82 -0.87 26.00
CA ARG A 245 12.66 0.39 26.75
C ARG A 245 11.21 0.71 27.11
N GLY A 246 10.26 -0.14 26.73
CA GLY A 246 8.83 0.06 26.96
C GLY A 246 8.18 1.09 26.02
N GLY A 247 8.85 1.44 24.92
CA GLY A 247 8.29 2.28 23.87
C GLY A 247 7.32 1.51 22.96
N ARG A 248 6.50 2.25 22.21
CA ARG A 248 5.55 1.67 21.26
C ARG A 248 6.16 1.53 19.87
N VAL A 249 5.85 0.42 19.21
CA VAL A 249 6.09 0.21 17.77
C VAL A 249 4.85 0.59 17.00
N ILE A 250 4.92 1.68 16.25
CA ILE A 250 3.82 2.27 15.53
C ILE A 250 4.03 2.05 14.03
N CYS A 251 3.19 1.25 13.42
CA CYS A 251 3.23 1.03 11.98
C CYS A 251 2.53 2.16 11.22
N VAL A 252 3.19 2.67 10.18
CA VAL A 252 2.55 3.55 9.20
C VAL A 252 2.16 2.73 7.99
N GLY A 253 0.86 2.51 7.87
CA GLY A 253 0.22 1.68 6.86
C GLY A 253 0.14 0.20 7.21
N THR A 254 -0.87 -0.44 6.66
CA THR A 254 -1.09 -1.88 6.76
C THR A 254 0.06 -2.69 6.15
N THR A 255 0.80 -2.10 5.21
CA THR A 255 1.99 -2.71 4.60
C THR A 255 3.13 -2.86 5.60
N SER A 256 3.42 -1.84 6.42
CA SER A 256 4.42 -1.93 7.50
C SER A 256 3.98 -2.95 8.55
N CYS A 257 2.71 -2.92 8.96
CA CYS A 257 2.14 -3.90 9.88
C CYS A 257 2.32 -5.34 9.36
N ARG A 258 1.89 -5.62 8.13
CA ARG A 258 2.02 -6.96 7.53
C ARG A 258 3.48 -7.40 7.41
N THR A 259 4.38 -6.48 7.10
CA THR A 259 5.82 -6.78 7.07
C THR A 259 6.33 -7.22 8.42
N LEU A 260 6.07 -6.46 9.47
CA LEU A 260 6.54 -6.80 10.81
C LEU A 260 5.92 -8.10 11.34
N GLU A 261 4.60 -8.20 11.28
CA GLU A 261 3.85 -9.34 11.82
C GLU A 261 4.17 -10.66 11.10
N SER A 262 4.62 -10.61 9.83
CA SER A 262 5.03 -11.80 9.08
C SER A 262 6.29 -12.46 9.62
N TRP A 263 7.19 -11.68 10.22
CA TRP A 263 8.52 -12.12 10.62
C TRP A 263 8.79 -12.00 12.12
N ALA A 264 7.86 -11.40 12.88
CA ALA A 264 7.95 -11.31 14.33
C ALA A 264 7.90 -12.71 14.96
N GLN A 265 8.81 -12.97 15.89
CA GLN A 265 8.78 -14.15 16.73
C GLN A 265 7.60 -14.07 17.72
N GLU A 266 7.25 -15.18 18.38
CA GLU A 266 6.09 -15.22 19.30
C GLU A 266 6.23 -14.31 20.51
N ASP A 267 7.46 -13.99 20.91
CA ASP A 267 7.78 -13.04 21.98
C ASP A 267 7.89 -11.58 21.49
N GLY A 268 7.66 -11.33 20.21
CA GLY A 268 7.77 -10.01 19.57
C GLY A 268 9.19 -9.62 19.16
N HIS A 269 10.18 -10.51 19.31
CA HIS A 269 11.53 -10.26 18.84
C HIS A 269 11.58 -10.21 17.31
N MET A 270 12.39 -9.28 16.78
CA MET A 270 12.59 -9.08 15.35
C MET A 270 14.01 -9.41 14.93
N GLU A 271 14.13 -10.14 13.81
CA GLU A 271 15.39 -10.34 13.12
C GLU A 271 15.35 -9.75 11.71
N PRO A 272 16.51 -9.36 11.14
CA PRO A 272 16.59 -8.98 9.74
C PRO A 272 16.01 -10.10 8.87
N SER A 273 15.11 -9.76 7.97
CA SER A 273 14.37 -10.75 7.20
C SER A 273 14.04 -10.22 5.80
N ALA A 274 13.96 -11.13 4.83
CA ALA A 274 13.52 -10.81 3.49
C ALA A 274 12.81 -12.02 2.87
N GLY A 275 11.69 -11.79 2.21
CA GLY A 275 10.94 -12.85 1.56
C GLY A 275 9.52 -12.49 1.20
N TRP A 276 8.78 -13.47 0.73
CA TRP A 276 7.38 -13.34 0.36
C TRP A 276 6.48 -13.53 1.57
N THR A 277 5.49 -12.66 1.73
CA THR A 277 4.45 -12.77 2.76
C THR A 277 3.07 -12.84 2.11
N SER A 278 2.25 -13.75 2.59
CA SER A 278 0.82 -13.83 2.34
C SER A 278 0.02 -13.71 3.64
N ILE A 279 0.59 -13.07 4.65
CA ILE A 279 -0.07 -12.90 5.95
C ILE A 279 -1.43 -12.23 5.77
N TYR A 280 -2.45 -12.86 6.33
CA TYR A 280 -3.81 -12.37 6.36
C TYR A 280 -4.23 -12.14 7.82
N ILE A 281 -4.45 -10.87 8.16
CA ILE A 281 -4.78 -10.44 9.51
C ILE A 281 -6.26 -10.05 9.55
N TYR A 282 -7.01 -10.70 10.44
CA TYR A 282 -8.43 -10.47 10.68
C TYR A 282 -8.76 -10.68 12.17
N PRO A 283 -9.95 -10.34 12.66
CA PRO A 283 -10.30 -10.46 14.08
C PRO A 283 -10.03 -11.85 14.65
N GLY A 284 -9.34 -11.87 15.79
CA GLY A 284 -8.77 -13.05 16.43
C GLY A 284 -7.26 -13.18 16.28
N TYR A 285 -6.64 -12.38 15.37
CA TYR A 285 -5.20 -12.31 15.26
C TYR A 285 -4.61 -11.61 16.50
N ARG A 286 -3.52 -12.18 17.04
CA ARG A 286 -2.75 -11.59 18.13
C ARG A 286 -1.52 -10.91 17.58
N PHE A 287 -1.48 -9.59 17.65
CA PHE A 287 -0.30 -8.82 17.25
C PHE A 287 0.89 -9.13 18.16
N LYS A 288 2.05 -9.35 17.56
CA LYS A 288 3.27 -9.75 18.25
C LYS A 288 4.17 -8.55 18.55
N VAL A 289 4.21 -7.59 17.63
CA VAL A 289 5.15 -6.47 17.69
C VAL A 289 4.48 -5.11 17.55
N MET A 290 3.45 -4.96 16.74
CA MET A 290 2.77 -3.69 16.51
C MET A 290 1.90 -3.29 17.70
N ASP A 291 2.08 -2.06 18.20
CA ASP A 291 1.28 -1.50 19.31
C ASP A 291 0.21 -0.51 18.82
N ALA A 292 0.48 0.24 17.75
CA ALA A 292 -0.43 1.22 17.16
C ALA A 292 -0.26 1.32 15.65
N LEU A 293 -1.26 1.87 14.98
CA LEU A 293 -1.33 1.92 13.52
C LEU A 293 -1.80 3.28 13.03
N VAL A 294 -1.03 3.88 12.12
CA VAL A 294 -1.48 4.98 11.25
C VAL A 294 -1.95 4.37 9.94
N THR A 295 -3.17 4.64 9.51
CA THR A 295 -3.74 4.06 8.30
C THR A 295 -4.72 5.01 7.62
N ASN A 296 -5.13 4.73 6.39
CA ASN A 296 -6.24 5.40 5.71
C ASN A 296 -7.56 4.72 6.03
N PHE A 297 -8.67 5.34 5.63
CA PHE A 297 -9.97 4.68 5.61
C PHE A 297 -10.05 3.71 4.42
N HIS A 298 -10.50 2.49 4.67
CA HIS A 298 -10.50 1.39 3.72
C HIS A 298 -11.89 1.08 3.16
N LEU A 299 -11.93 0.33 2.03
CA LEU A 299 -13.17 -0.12 1.39
C LEU A 299 -13.99 -1.01 2.32
N PRO A 300 -15.35 -0.94 2.20
CA PRO A 300 -16.21 -1.96 2.78
C PRO A 300 -15.77 -3.36 2.34
N GLN A 301 -15.89 -4.32 3.24
CA GLN A 301 -15.62 -5.75 3.00
C GLN A 301 -14.19 -6.06 2.51
N SER A 302 -13.22 -5.15 2.71
CA SER A 302 -11.83 -5.36 2.32
C SER A 302 -11.02 -6.08 3.40
N THR A 303 -9.94 -6.74 3.01
CA THR A 303 -8.96 -7.33 3.94
C THR A 303 -8.34 -6.29 4.87
N LEU A 304 -8.31 -5.03 4.45
CA LEU A 304 -7.69 -3.94 5.20
C LEU A 304 -8.57 -3.46 6.37
N ILE A 305 -9.90 -3.35 6.18
CA ILE A 305 -10.80 -3.06 7.32
C ILE A 305 -10.80 -4.21 8.32
N MET A 306 -10.61 -5.47 7.85
CA MET A 306 -10.48 -6.63 8.72
C MET A 306 -9.22 -6.57 9.58
N LEU A 307 -8.08 -6.11 9.03
CA LEU A 307 -6.84 -5.89 9.77
C LEU A 307 -7.02 -4.82 10.85
N VAL A 308 -7.61 -3.69 10.51
CA VAL A 308 -7.89 -2.62 11.51
C VAL A 308 -8.85 -3.14 12.58
N SER A 309 -9.85 -3.93 12.20
CA SER A 309 -10.79 -4.57 13.12
C SER A 309 -10.14 -5.62 14.02
N ALA A 310 -9.06 -6.26 13.58
CA ALA A 310 -8.26 -7.14 14.42
C ALA A 310 -7.53 -6.37 15.54
N LEU A 311 -7.13 -5.11 15.27
CA LEU A 311 -6.42 -4.27 16.24
C LEU A 311 -7.35 -3.63 17.27
N ALA A 312 -8.47 -3.06 16.84
CA ALA A 312 -9.34 -2.23 17.70
C ALA A 312 -10.71 -2.84 17.98
N GLY A 313 -10.98 -4.05 17.47
CA GLY A 313 -12.31 -4.63 17.53
C GLY A 313 -13.22 -4.14 16.39
N ARG A 314 -14.01 -5.05 15.84
CA ARG A 314 -14.88 -4.77 14.69
C ARG A 314 -15.90 -3.66 14.98
N GLU A 315 -16.51 -3.67 16.16
CA GLU A 315 -17.57 -2.72 16.52
C GLU A 315 -17.02 -1.29 16.61
N HIS A 316 -15.86 -1.11 17.25
CA HIS A 316 -15.20 0.19 17.32
C HIS A 316 -14.81 0.72 15.92
N VAL A 317 -14.29 -0.17 15.06
CA VAL A 317 -13.89 0.21 13.70
C VAL A 317 -15.09 0.59 12.85
N LEU A 318 -16.17 -0.21 12.86
CA LEU A 318 -17.37 0.12 12.10
C LEU A 318 -18.01 1.43 12.59
N HIS A 319 -18.08 1.64 13.89
CA HIS A 319 -18.54 2.91 14.46
C HIS A 319 -17.68 4.09 14.01
N ALA A 320 -16.35 3.95 14.03
CA ALA A 320 -15.43 4.98 13.53
C ALA A 320 -15.65 5.29 12.04
N TYR A 321 -15.92 4.29 11.23
CA TYR A 321 -16.18 4.45 9.78
C TYR A 321 -17.54 5.10 9.50
N GLU A 322 -18.58 4.75 10.27
CA GLU A 322 -19.88 5.40 10.20
C GLU A 322 -19.77 6.89 10.59
N GLU A 323 -19.04 7.20 11.66
CA GLU A 323 -18.78 8.57 12.07
C GLU A 323 -17.94 9.33 11.03
N ALA A 324 -16.95 8.68 10.42
CA ALA A 324 -16.16 9.28 9.34
C ALA A 324 -17.03 9.64 8.12
N VAL A 325 -17.99 8.79 7.74
CA VAL A 325 -18.95 9.08 6.67
C VAL A 325 -19.85 10.28 7.04
N LYS A 326 -20.40 10.28 8.25
CA LYS A 326 -21.26 11.36 8.76
C LYS A 326 -20.52 12.70 8.80
N GLU A 327 -19.28 12.71 9.29
CA GLU A 327 -18.41 13.87 9.37
C GLU A 327 -17.73 14.20 8.03
N ARG A 328 -18.07 13.47 6.95
CA ARG A 328 -17.57 13.68 5.60
C ARG A 328 -16.05 13.65 5.49
N TYR A 329 -15.41 12.68 6.12
CA TYR A 329 -14.02 12.35 5.85
C TYR A 329 -13.84 11.90 4.40
N ARG A 330 -12.63 12.07 3.89
CA ARG A 330 -12.21 11.58 2.58
C ARG A 330 -11.67 10.16 2.71
N PHE A 331 -12.00 9.30 1.75
CA PHE A 331 -11.66 7.89 1.81
C PHE A 331 -10.59 7.50 0.77
N PHE A 332 -9.87 6.42 1.04
CA PHE A 332 -8.87 5.73 0.21
C PHE A 332 -7.55 6.49 0.03
N SER A 333 -6.90 6.30 -1.16
CA SER A 333 -5.50 6.66 -1.42
C SER A 333 -5.15 8.10 -1.10
N PHE A 334 -6.00 9.03 -1.50
CA PHE A 334 -5.82 10.46 -1.26
C PHE A 334 -6.77 11.00 -0.19
N GLY A 335 -7.34 10.10 0.57
CA GLY A 335 -8.26 10.42 1.65
C GLY A 335 -7.58 10.89 2.92
N ASP A 336 -8.33 10.85 4.00
CA ASP A 336 -7.91 11.18 5.35
C ASP A 336 -7.31 9.97 6.07
N ALA A 337 -6.78 10.18 7.26
CA ALA A 337 -6.09 9.16 8.02
C ALA A 337 -6.80 8.82 9.34
N MET A 338 -6.45 7.65 9.85
CA MET A 338 -6.75 7.20 11.22
C MET A 338 -5.45 6.94 11.98
N PHE A 339 -5.46 7.22 13.27
CA PHE A 339 -4.48 6.73 14.24
C PHE A 339 -5.18 5.85 15.25
N VAL A 340 -4.85 4.57 15.27
CA VAL A 340 -5.43 3.55 16.15
C VAL A 340 -4.39 3.18 17.20
N SER A 341 -4.63 3.48 18.47
CA SER A 341 -3.64 3.32 19.54
C SER A 341 -4.20 2.82 20.86
#